data_0c8f6b11e0de214af78038d8568dff3d
#
_entry.id   0c8f6b11e0de214af78038d8568dff3d
#
_cell.length_a   1.000
_cell.length_b   1.000
_cell.length_c   1.000
_cell.angle_alpha   90.00
_cell.angle_beta   90.00
_cell.angle_gamma   90.00
#
_symmetry.space_group_name_H-M   'P 1'
#
loop_
_entity.id
_entity.type
_entity.pdbx_description
1 polymer ?
#
loop_
_entity_poly.entity_id
_entity_poly.type
_entity_poly.pdbx_seq_one_letter_code
_entity_poly.pdbx_strand_id
1 'polypeptide(L)'
;KRAEESGHSETRTKYSGRIYQFDISRIESDGSARGSVILFFDMTEQQNAEKMRREFTANVSHELKTPLQGIIGSAELIENGMVRDEDMPRFVGHIRSEAQRLVNLINDIIRLSQLDEGDEMPHERIGLLSLSQEIAEDLGDAAKKKNVTLSVGGNEAYVFGVSRLLYEVIYNLCDNAIKYNRECGQVDINIDSVGGAAKLTVSDTGIGIAPKHQARIFERFYRVDKSHSKATGGTGLGLSIVKHAVQYHGGMVSIESEENKGTRITVTLPLSE
;
A
#
# COMPACT_ATOMS: atom_id res chain seq x y z
N LYS A 1 1.18 -33.67 -31.17
CA LYS A 1 2.46 -34.42 -31.14
C LYS A 1 2.86 -34.87 -29.74
N ARG A 2 3.07 -33.96 -28.75
CA ARG A 2 3.49 -34.39 -27.39
C ARG A 2 2.45 -35.22 -26.66
N ALA A 3 1.15 -34.94 -26.76
CA ALA A 3 0.08 -35.76 -26.17
C ALA A 3 -0.11 -37.09 -26.89
N GLU A 4 0.35 -37.22 -28.13
CA GLU A 4 0.33 -38.50 -28.87
C GLU A 4 1.43 -39.45 -28.39
N GLU A 5 2.58 -38.92 -27.93
CA GLU A 5 3.73 -39.71 -27.46
C GLU A 5 3.66 -40.10 -25.99
N SER A 6 3.13 -39.20 -25.12
CA SER A 6 3.09 -39.37 -23.65
C SER A 6 1.70 -39.65 -23.07
N GLY A 7 0.65 -39.65 -23.90
CA GLY A 7 -0.75 -39.77 -23.45
C GLY A 7 -1.32 -38.59 -22.73
N HIS A 8 -0.49 -37.64 -22.30
CA HIS A 8 -0.88 -36.38 -21.61
C HIS A 8 0.06 -35.23 -22.00
N SER A 9 -0.48 -34.04 -22.14
CA SER A 9 0.32 -32.81 -22.39
C SER A 9 -0.34 -31.63 -21.75
N GLU A 10 0.44 -30.86 -21.00
CA GLU A 10 0.05 -29.57 -20.46
C GLU A 10 0.76 -28.45 -21.24
N THR A 11 0.03 -27.42 -21.60
CA THR A 11 0.63 -26.23 -22.23
C THR A 11 -0.06 -24.97 -21.75
N ARG A 12 0.70 -23.88 -21.68
CA ARG A 12 0.18 -22.55 -21.33
C ARG A 12 0.42 -21.61 -22.48
N THR A 13 -0.55 -20.77 -22.77
CA THR A 13 -0.45 -19.74 -23.79
C THR A 13 -1.05 -18.42 -23.33
N LYS A 14 -0.53 -17.33 -23.86
CA LYS A 14 -1.09 -16.00 -23.65
C LYS A 14 -1.84 -15.58 -24.89
N TYR A 15 -3.13 -15.24 -24.71
CA TYR A 15 -3.97 -14.75 -25.78
C TYR A 15 -4.82 -13.57 -25.32
N SER A 16 -4.82 -12.48 -26.07
CA SER A 16 -5.58 -11.24 -25.77
C SER A 16 -5.38 -10.72 -24.32
N GLY A 17 -4.15 -10.80 -23.80
CA GLY A 17 -3.83 -10.36 -22.44
C GLY A 17 -4.13 -11.35 -21.32
N ARG A 18 -4.83 -12.46 -21.61
CA ARG A 18 -5.16 -13.54 -20.67
C ARG A 18 -4.22 -14.71 -20.80
N ILE A 19 -4.08 -15.50 -19.73
CA ILE A 19 -3.23 -16.68 -19.67
C ILE A 19 -4.13 -17.91 -19.54
N TYR A 20 -4.00 -18.81 -20.51
CA TYR A 20 -4.79 -20.03 -20.57
C TYR A 20 -3.92 -21.26 -20.41
N GLN A 21 -4.39 -22.22 -19.64
CA GLN A 21 -3.81 -23.55 -19.53
C GLN A 21 -4.68 -24.55 -20.29
N PHE A 22 -4.04 -25.37 -21.10
CA PHE A 22 -4.65 -26.48 -21.82
C PHE A 22 -4.05 -27.78 -21.34
N ASP A 23 -4.89 -28.67 -20.83
CA ASP A 23 -4.52 -30.05 -20.45
C ASP A 23 -5.14 -30.98 -21.47
N ILE A 24 -4.31 -31.71 -22.21
CA ILE A 24 -4.72 -32.59 -23.29
C ILE A 24 -4.40 -34.00 -22.86
N SER A 25 -5.43 -34.83 -22.73
CA SER A 25 -5.30 -36.29 -22.40
C SER A 25 -5.88 -37.12 -23.50
N ARG A 26 -5.15 -38.14 -23.90
CA ARG A 26 -5.60 -39.13 -24.87
C ARG A 26 -6.52 -40.14 -24.19
N ILE A 27 -7.63 -40.47 -24.84
CA ILE A 27 -8.54 -41.56 -24.41
C ILE A 27 -8.19 -42.81 -25.22
N GLU A 28 -7.87 -43.86 -24.51
CA GLU A 28 -7.61 -45.19 -25.11
C GLU A 28 -8.66 -46.20 -24.64
N SER A 29 -9.12 -47.07 -25.55
CA SER A 29 -9.94 -48.24 -25.24
C SER A 29 -9.42 -49.38 -26.10
N ASP A 30 -9.21 -50.53 -25.46
CA ASP A 30 -8.72 -51.75 -26.11
C ASP A 30 -7.40 -51.56 -26.89
N GLY A 31 -6.47 -50.70 -26.33
CA GLY A 31 -5.19 -50.40 -26.95
C GLY A 31 -5.25 -49.49 -28.19
N SER A 32 -6.42 -48.97 -28.50
CA SER A 32 -6.60 -48.05 -29.62
C SER A 32 -7.01 -46.63 -29.15
N ALA A 33 -6.47 -45.62 -29.79
CA ALA A 33 -6.87 -44.25 -29.52
C ALA A 33 -8.32 -44.02 -29.95
N ARG A 34 -9.18 -43.65 -29.04
CA ARG A 34 -10.60 -43.37 -29.27
C ARG A 34 -10.90 -41.84 -29.38
N GLY A 35 -10.03 -41.02 -28.83
CA GLY A 35 -10.22 -39.57 -28.83
C GLY A 35 -9.24 -38.85 -27.92
N SER A 36 -9.52 -37.59 -27.69
CA SER A 36 -8.76 -36.76 -26.72
C SER A 36 -9.71 -35.89 -25.92
N VAL A 37 -9.42 -35.72 -24.64
CA VAL A 37 -10.05 -34.70 -23.78
C VAL A 37 -9.12 -33.51 -23.72
N ILE A 38 -9.69 -32.32 -23.94
CA ILE A 38 -8.99 -31.05 -23.78
C ILE A 38 -9.70 -30.29 -22.68
N LEU A 39 -9.00 -30.04 -21.56
CA LEU A 39 -9.45 -29.15 -20.50
C LEU A 39 -8.81 -27.78 -20.71
N PHE A 40 -9.59 -26.76 -20.46
CA PHE A 40 -9.23 -25.39 -20.71
C PHE A 40 -9.53 -24.57 -19.46
N PHE A 41 -8.52 -23.88 -18.95
CA PHE A 41 -8.61 -23.06 -17.73
C PHE A 41 -8.10 -21.64 -17.99
N ASP A 42 -8.85 -20.62 -17.56
CA ASP A 42 -8.34 -19.26 -17.48
C ASP A 42 -7.54 -19.12 -16.17
N MET A 43 -6.22 -19.02 -16.30
CA MET A 43 -5.28 -18.92 -15.19
C MET A 43 -4.83 -17.49 -14.92
N THR A 44 -5.48 -16.50 -15.55
CA THR A 44 -5.02 -15.12 -15.54
C THR A 44 -4.95 -14.55 -14.12
N GLU A 45 -6.02 -14.71 -13.33
CA GLU A 45 -6.06 -14.21 -11.95
C GLU A 45 -5.04 -14.92 -11.07
N GLN A 46 -4.94 -16.25 -11.16
CA GLN A 46 -4.00 -17.04 -10.38
C GLN A 46 -2.54 -16.67 -10.69
N GLN A 47 -2.21 -16.51 -11.97
CA GLN A 47 -0.86 -16.11 -12.39
C GLN A 47 -0.51 -14.68 -11.96
N ASN A 48 -1.47 -13.76 -12.02
CA ASN A 48 -1.28 -12.41 -11.54
C ASN A 48 -1.08 -12.37 -10.02
N ALA A 49 -1.87 -13.14 -9.26
CA ALA A 49 -1.73 -13.25 -7.81
C ALA A 49 -0.35 -13.84 -7.43
N GLU A 50 0.08 -14.91 -8.12
CA GLU A 50 1.40 -15.52 -7.87
C GLU A 50 2.55 -14.56 -8.22
N LYS A 51 2.43 -13.82 -9.32
CA LYS A 51 3.40 -12.80 -9.71
C LYS A 51 3.47 -11.70 -8.65
N MET A 52 2.33 -11.16 -8.22
CA MET A 52 2.27 -10.14 -7.17
C MET A 52 2.90 -10.63 -5.87
N ARG A 53 2.65 -11.89 -5.48
CA ARG A 53 3.25 -12.49 -4.29
C ARG A 53 4.78 -12.59 -4.40
N ARG A 54 5.30 -13.01 -5.56
CA ARG A 54 6.76 -13.09 -5.80
C ARG A 54 7.40 -11.70 -5.77
N GLU A 55 6.79 -10.72 -6.44
CA GLU A 55 7.26 -9.33 -6.45
C GLU A 55 7.22 -8.73 -5.03
N PHE A 56 6.17 -9.01 -4.25
CA PHE A 56 6.06 -8.58 -2.87
C PHE A 56 7.21 -9.14 -2.02
N THR A 57 7.47 -10.46 -2.07
CA THR A 57 8.56 -11.10 -1.30
C THR A 57 9.93 -10.55 -1.68
N ALA A 58 10.18 -10.34 -2.98
CA ALA A 58 11.43 -9.75 -3.46
C ALA A 58 11.61 -8.30 -2.96
N ASN A 59 10.54 -7.49 -3.03
CA ASN A 59 10.57 -6.11 -2.58
C ASN A 59 10.74 -6.01 -1.05
N VAL A 60 10.06 -6.85 -0.26
CA VAL A 60 10.25 -6.96 1.20
C VAL A 60 11.72 -7.22 1.52
N SER A 61 12.32 -8.24 0.89
CA SER A 61 13.72 -8.59 1.11
C SER A 61 14.66 -7.43 0.81
N HIS A 62 14.40 -6.69 -0.28
CA HIS A 62 15.22 -5.55 -0.67
C HIS A 62 15.05 -4.36 0.29
N GLU A 63 13.80 -4.02 0.65
CA GLU A 63 13.50 -2.88 1.53
C GLU A 63 13.92 -3.12 2.99
N LEU A 64 14.01 -4.39 3.45
CA LEU A 64 14.60 -4.75 4.75
C LEU A 64 16.14 -4.69 4.73
N LYS A 65 16.78 -5.12 3.64
CA LYS A 65 18.23 -5.20 3.55
C LYS A 65 18.89 -3.82 3.56
N THR A 66 18.29 -2.83 2.92
CA THR A 66 18.86 -1.49 2.80
C THR A 66 19.06 -0.78 4.16
N PRO A 67 18.05 -0.62 5.04
CA PRO A 67 18.24 -0.03 6.36
C PRO A 67 19.16 -0.86 7.24
N LEU A 68 19.09 -2.19 7.16
CA LEU A 68 19.96 -3.08 7.92
C LEU A 68 21.44 -2.87 7.56
N GLN A 69 21.75 -2.72 6.27
CA GLN A 69 23.11 -2.39 5.81
C GLN A 69 23.57 -1.00 6.30
N GLY A 70 22.67 -0.02 6.36
CA GLY A 70 22.95 1.30 6.92
C GLY A 70 23.29 1.26 8.40
N ILE A 71 22.55 0.45 9.18
CA ILE A 71 22.81 0.21 10.61
C ILE A 71 24.17 -0.45 10.80
N ILE A 72 24.41 -1.58 10.12
CA ILE A 72 25.65 -2.35 10.23
C ILE A 72 26.85 -1.49 9.83
N GLY A 73 26.82 -0.83 8.67
CA GLY A 73 27.93 0.00 8.21
C GLY A 73 28.23 1.17 9.13
N SER A 74 27.19 1.80 9.72
CA SER A 74 27.40 2.87 10.71
C SER A 74 28.00 2.34 12.01
N ALA A 75 27.58 1.16 12.46
CA ALA A 75 28.12 0.51 13.66
C ALA A 75 29.60 0.08 13.46
N GLU A 76 29.92 -0.52 12.31
CA GLU A 76 31.32 -0.90 11.97
C GLU A 76 32.25 0.30 11.91
N LEU A 77 31.81 1.44 11.35
CA LEU A 77 32.62 2.66 11.33
C LEU A 77 32.88 3.20 12.73
N ILE A 78 31.92 3.12 13.64
CA ILE A 78 32.09 3.50 15.06
C ILE A 78 33.04 2.54 15.75
N GLU A 79 32.83 1.23 15.61
CA GLU A 79 33.60 0.17 16.27
C GLU A 79 35.10 0.21 15.87
N ASN A 80 35.38 0.50 14.60
CA ASN A 80 36.73 0.62 14.08
C ASN A 80 37.42 1.98 14.38
N GLY A 81 36.76 2.87 15.14
CA GLY A 81 37.30 4.19 15.48
C GLY A 81 37.45 5.14 14.28
N MET A 82 36.72 4.88 13.20
CA MET A 82 36.75 5.71 11.98
C MET A 82 35.85 6.94 12.06
N VAL A 83 35.05 7.06 13.13
CA VAL A 83 34.12 8.18 13.37
C VAL A 83 34.77 9.11 14.41
N ARG A 84 34.89 10.40 14.10
CA ARG A 84 35.37 11.41 15.06
C ARG A 84 34.32 11.60 16.16
N ASP A 85 34.77 11.95 17.36
CA ASP A 85 33.87 12.15 18.51
C ASP A 85 32.78 13.17 18.24
N GLU A 86 33.06 14.21 17.47
CA GLU A 86 32.09 15.25 17.05
C GLU A 86 31.01 14.73 16.14
N ASP A 87 31.28 13.68 15.33
CA ASP A 87 30.33 13.06 14.40
C ASP A 87 29.54 11.90 15.03
N MET A 88 29.97 11.40 16.21
CA MET A 88 29.36 10.26 16.90
C MET A 88 27.84 10.40 17.07
N PRO A 89 27.28 11.55 17.54
CA PRO A 89 25.81 11.71 17.68
C PRO A 89 25.06 11.55 16.36
N ARG A 90 25.67 11.96 15.24
CA ARG A 90 25.09 11.83 13.89
C ARG A 90 24.99 10.36 13.46
N PHE A 91 26.04 9.57 13.67
CA PHE A 91 26.05 8.14 13.33
C PHE A 91 25.08 7.34 14.20
N VAL A 92 25.03 7.59 15.50
CA VAL A 92 24.05 6.97 16.42
C VAL A 92 22.64 7.39 16.04
N GLY A 93 22.42 8.66 15.67
CA GLY A 93 21.15 9.18 15.17
C GLY A 93 20.70 8.46 13.87
N HIS A 94 21.64 8.20 12.95
CA HIS A 94 21.39 7.44 11.73
C HIS A 94 20.98 5.99 12.02
N ILE A 95 21.71 5.28 12.90
CA ILE A 95 21.36 3.93 13.33
C ILE A 95 19.94 3.89 13.90
N ARG A 96 19.60 4.83 14.80
CA ARG A 96 18.25 4.91 15.40
C ARG A 96 17.17 5.15 14.36
N SER A 97 17.42 6.04 13.39
CA SER A 97 16.48 6.36 12.32
C SER A 97 16.21 5.15 11.42
N GLU A 98 17.27 4.43 11.02
CA GLU A 98 17.13 3.24 10.16
C GLU A 98 16.47 2.08 10.93
N ALA A 99 16.75 1.92 12.23
CA ALA A 99 16.07 0.93 13.08
C ALA A 99 14.55 1.23 13.19
N GLN A 100 14.18 2.50 13.42
CA GLN A 100 12.77 2.90 13.48
C GLN A 100 12.06 2.67 12.14
N ARG A 101 12.73 2.97 11.04
CA ARG A 101 12.21 2.69 9.69
C ARG A 101 11.97 1.19 9.48
N LEU A 102 12.87 0.33 9.97
CA LEU A 102 12.74 -1.12 9.88
C LEU A 102 11.51 -1.62 10.67
N VAL A 103 11.33 -1.13 11.90
CA VAL A 103 10.17 -1.45 12.74
C VAL A 103 8.86 -1.06 12.03
N ASN A 104 8.79 0.15 11.48
CA ASN A 104 7.62 0.61 10.75
C ASN A 104 7.33 -0.29 9.53
N LEU A 105 8.36 -0.66 8.76
CA LEU A 105 8.21 -1.54 7.61
C LEU A 105 7.69 -2.93 8.01
N ILE A 106 8.21 -3.52 9.09
CA ILE A 106 7.74 -4.81 9.62
C ILE A 106 6.26 -4.72 10.01
N ASN A 107 5.87 -3.67 10.73
CA ASN A 107 4.48 -3.45 11.11
C ASN A 107 3.55 -3.32 9.90
N ASP A 108 3.97 -2.57 8.87
CA ASP A 108 3.21 -2.43 7.61
C ASP A 108 3.03 -3.78 6.90
N ILE A 109 4.07 -4.63 6.89
CA ILE A 109 4.01 -5.98 6.29
C ILE A 109 3.03 -6.88 7.06
N ILE A 110 3.09 -6.89 8.41
CA ILE A 110 2.17 -7.67 9.25
C ILE A 110 0.72 -7.24 9.01
N ARG A 111 0.46 -5.94 8.92
CA ARG A 111 -0.88 -5.39 8.63
C ARG A 111 -1.41 -5.82 7.28
N LEU A 112 -0.57 -5.74 6.23
CA LEU A 112 -0.97 -6.21 4.91
C LEU A 112 -1.26 -7.70 4.89
N SER A 113 -0.48 -8.53 5.61
CA SER A 113 -0.74 -9.96 5.74
C SER A 113 -2.11 -10.23 6.39
N GLN A 114 -2.42 -9.55 7.50
CA GLN A 114 -3.72 -9.68 8.19
C GLN A 114 -4.90 -9.28 7.28
N LEU A 115 -4.75 -8.21 6.50
CA LEU A 115 -5.77 -7.76 5.55
C LEU A 115 -5.95 -8.72 4.37
N ASP A 116 -4.87 -9.37 3.90
CA ASP A 116 -4.92 -10.36 2.81
C ASP A 116 -5.55 -11.68 3.25
N GLU A 117 -5.35 -12.10 4.51
CA GLU A 117 -5.90 -13.34 5.06
C GLU A 117 -7.39 -13.22 5.39
N GLY A 118 -7.91 -11.98 5.45
CA GLY A 118 -9.33 -11.73 5.71
C GLY A 118 -9.76 -12.09 7.12
N ASP A 119 -8.84 -11.97 8.10
CA ASP A 119 -9.13 -12.23 9.51
C ASP A 119 -10.34 -11.43 9.98
N GLU A 120 -11.27 -12.10 10.66
CA GLU A 120 -12.41 -11.43 11.31
C GLU A 120 -11.93 -10.56 12.45
N MET A 121 -11.94 -9.25 12.24
CA MET A 121 -11.62 -8.27 13.28
C MET A 121 -12.91 -7.73 13.89
N PRO A 122 -12.89 -7.35 15.19
CA PRO A 122 -14.07 -6.77 15.82
C PRO A 122 -14.45 -5.45 15.17
N HIS A 123 -15.71 -5.37 14.73
CA HIS A 123 -16.28 -4.16 14.15
C HIS A 123 -17.05 -3.38 15.20
N GLU A 124 -16.96 -2.07 15.13
CA GLU A 124 -17.68 -1.13 15.99
C GLU A 124 -18.22 0.06 15.20
N ARG A 125 -19.11 0.83 15.80
CA ARG A 125 -19.62 2.07 15.22
C ARG A 125 -18.63 3.21 15.43
N ILE A 126 -18.12 3.79 14.35
CA ILE A 126 -17.03 4.76 14.36
C ILE A 126 -17.50 6.06 13.71
N GLY A 127 -17.31 7.18 14.43
CA GLY A 127 -17.54 8.53 13.91
C GLY A 127 -16.29 9.02 13.16
N LEU A 128 -16.42 9.23 11.85
CA LEU A 128 -15.28 9.61 11.01
C LEU A 128 -14.78 11.03 11.28
N LEU A 129 -15.66 11.98 11.62
CA LEU A 129 -15.26 13.33 11.95
C LEU A 129 -14.45 13.36 13.26
N SER A 130 -14.98 12.71 14.30
CA SER A 130 -14.30 12.62 15.60
C SER A 130 -12.94 11.94 15.48
N LEU A 131 -12.85 10.83 14.71
CA LEU A 131 -11.59 10.14 14.45
C LEU A 131 -10.59 10.99 13.65
N SER A 132 -11.09 11.80 12.70
CA SER A 132 -10.25 12.71 11.93
C SER A 132 -9.71 13.86 12.76
N GLN A 133 -10.46 14.33 13.75
CA GLN A 133 -10.01 15.36 14.69
C GLN A 133 -8.89 14.84 15.60
N GLU A 134 -9.03 13.63 16.15
CA GLU A 134 -7.98 12.96 16.90
C GLU A 134 -6.67 12.84 16.12
N ILE A 135 -6.76 12.37 14.86
CA ILE A 135 -5.59 12.23 13.99
C ILE A 135 -4.96 13.58 13.63
N ALA A 136 -5.78 14.61 13.44
CA ALA A 136 -5.27 15.96 13.19
C ALA A 136 -4.50 16.52 14.39
N GLU A 137 -4.91 16.20 15.62
CA GLU A 137 -4.17 16.54 16.84
C GLU A 137 -2.82 15.81 16.88
N ASP A 138 -2.82 14.48 16.64
CA ASP A 138 -1.60 13.66 16.61
C ASP A 138 -0.58 14.12 15.57
N LEU A 139 -1.04 14.57 14.40
CA LEU A 139 -0.20 15.07 13.31
C LEU A 139 0.14 16.57 13.43
N GLY A 140 -0.40 17.27 14.41
CA GLY A 140 -0.23 18.70 14.59
C GLY A 140 1.23 19.14 14.68
N ASP A 141 2.08 18.41 15.39
CA ASP A 141 3.50 18.73 15.49
C ASP A 141 4.27 18.47 14.18
N ALA A 142 3.90 17.42 13.43
CA ALA A 142 4.49 17.14 12.13
C ALA A 142 4.11 18.25 11.11
N ALA A 143 2.86 18.69 11.12
CA ALA A 143 2.36 19.78 10.29
C ALA A 143 3.07 21.10 10.62
N LYS A 144 3.18 21.46 11.93
CA LYS A 144 3.90 22.66 12.39
C LYS A 144 5.35 22.66 11.96
N LYS A 145 6.08 21.54 12.12
CA LYS A 145 7.50 21.43 11.69
C LYS A 145 7.70 21.71 10.20
N LYS A 146 6.67 21.51 9.39
CA LYS A 146 6.70 21.72 7.95
C LYS A 146 5.97 23.00 7.51
N ASN A 147 5.51 23.81 8.45
CA ASN A 147 4.68 25.00 8.20
C ASN A 147 3.43 24.70 7.35
N VAL A 148 2.78 23.56 7.58
CA VAL A 148 1.55 23.14 6.90
C VAL A 148 0.36 23.39 7.82
N THR A 149 -0.69 24.03 7.29
CA THR A 149 -1.97 24.21 8.00
C THR A 149 -2.82 22.96 7.81
N LEU A 150 -3.30 22.37 8.91
CA LEU A 150 -4.18 21.22 8.90
C LEU A 150 -5.57 21.65 9.39
N SER A 151 -6.62 21.34 8.62
CA SER A 151 -8.01 21.64 8.96
C SER A 151 -8.89 20.41 8.84
N VAL A 152 -9.89 20.31 9.72
CA VAL A 152 -10.90 19.23 9.71
C VAL A 152 -12.27 19.88 9.69
N GLY A 153 -13.14 19.45 8.78
CA GLY A 153 -14.48 19.97 8.60
C GLY A 153 -15.47 18.96 8.08
N GLY A 154 -16.72 19.41 7.92
CA GLY A 154 -17.81 18.57 7.42
C GLY A 154 -18.79 18.15 8.51
N ASN A 155 -19.55 17.10 8.26
CA ASN A 155 -20.54 16.54 9.16
C ASN A 155 -20.13 15.18 9.69
N GLU A 156 -20.56 14.84 10.91
CA GLU A 156 -20.31 13.52 11.46
C GLU A 156 -21.00 12.45 10.61
N ALA A 157 -20.22 11.44 10.22
CA ALA A 157 -20.71 10.26 9.51
C ALA A 157 -20.23 9.01 10.24
N TYR A 158 -21.17 8.11 10.49
CA TYR A 158 -20.87 6.87 11.21
C TYR A 158 -20.73 5.71 10.22
N VAL A 159 -19.69 4.91 10.41
CA VAL A 159 -19.45 3.68 9.67
C VAL A 159 -19.30 2.52 10.65
N PHE A 160 -19.61 1.30 10.20
CA PHE A 160 -19.37 0.09 10.98
C PHE A 160 -18.09 -0.57 10.49
N GLY A 161 -17.08 -0.66 11.36
CA GLY A 161 -15.78 -1.12 10.92
C GLY A 161 -14.77 -1.32 12.05
N VAL A 162 -13.53 -1.56 11.69
CA VAL A 162 -12.40 -1.75 12.60
C VAL A 162 -11.72 -0.40 12.84
N SER A 163 -11.87 0.14 14.05
CA SER A 163 -11.39 1.48 14.44
C SER A 163 -9.92 1.69 14.11
N ARG A 164 -9.07 0.73 14.45
CA ARG A 164 -7.63 0.78 14.14
C ARG A 164 -7.34 0.90 12.65
N LEU A 165 -8.05 0.17 11.80
CA LEU A 165 -7.84 0.22 10.35
C LEU A 165 -8.28 1.57 9.76
N LEU A 166 -9.40 2.10 10.23
CA LEU A 166 -9.88 3.42 9.80
C LEU A 166 -8.97 4.55 10.29
N TYR A 167 -8.46 4.45 11.53
CA TYR A 167 -7.41 5.34 12.01
C TYR A 167 -6.21 5.34 11.06
N GLU A 168 -5.70 4.15 10.70
CA GLU A 168 -4.55 4.01 9.79
C GLU A 168 -4.83 4.55 8.39
N VAL A 169 -6.05 4.40 7.87
CA VAL A 169 -6.47 4.98 6.59
C VAL A 169 -6.31 6.49 6.63
N ILE A 170 -6.93 7.13 7.62
CA ILE A 170 -6.92 8.60 7.73
C ILE A 170 -5.51 9.10 8.02
N TYR A 171 -4.81 8.47 8.96
CA TYR A 171 -3.43 8.81 9.30
C TYR A 171 -2.49 8.77 8.09
N ASN A 172 -2.50 7.67 7.31
CA ASN A 172 -1.64 7.54 6.13
C ASN A 172 -1.95 8.59 5.06
N LEU A 173 -3.22 8.92 4.86
CA LEU A 173 -3.61 9.97 3.92
C LEU A 173 -3.10 11.35 4.37
N CYS A 174 -3.31 11.70 5.64
CA CYS A 174 -2.90 12.97 6.20
C CYS A 174 -1.37 13.10 6.30
N ASP A 175 -0.68 12.05 6.75
CA ASP A 175 0.79 12.02 6.82
C ASP A 175 1.43 12.21 5.44
N ASN A 176 0.88 11.55 4.40
CA ASN A 176 1.31 11.77 3.03
C ASN A 176 1.01 13.21 2.56
N ALA A 177 -0.16 13.73 2.83
CA ALA A 177 -0.55 15.10 2.48
C ALA A 177 0.36 16.15 3.14
N ILE A 178 0.81 15.91 4.38
CA ILE A 178 1.80 16.75 5.07
C ILE A 178 3.20 16.54 4.47
N LYS A 179 3.64 15.29 4.30
CA LYS A 179 5.00 14.94 3.81
C LYS A 179 5.29 15.49 2.42
N TYR A 180 4.32 15.43 1.53
CA TYR A 180 4.47 15.87 0.14
C TYR A 180 3.91 17.27 -0.13
N ASN A 181 3.58 18.01 0.94
CA ASN A 181 3.16 19.40 0.83
C ASN A 181 4.35 20.32 0.57
N ARG A 182 4.01 21.53 0.18
CA ARG A 182 4.94 22.68 0.10
C ARG A 182 5.02 23.37 1.47
N GLU A 183 6.04 24.17 1.64
CA GLU A 183 6.12 25.12 2.76
C GLU A 183 4.93 26.08 2.71
N CYS A 184 4.32 26.37 3.86
CA CYS A 184 3.10 27.16 4.00
C CYS A 184 1.90 26.61 3.22
N GLY A 185 1.87 25.29 2.96
CA GLY A 185 0.74 24.63 2.31
C GLY A 185 -0.39 24.30 3.26
N GLN A 186 -1.46 23.70 2.71
CA GLN A 186 -2.67 23.33 3.44
C GLN A 186 -3.00 21.87 3.24
N VAL A 187 -3.61 21.25 4.25
CA VAL A 187 -4.24 19.92 4.21
C VAL A 187 -5.63 20.07 4.81
N ASP A 188 -6.64 19.74 4.02
CA ASP A 188 -8.04 19.81 4.41
C ASP A 188 -8.63 18.41 4.46
N ILE A 189 -9.17 18.03 5.61
CA ILE A 189 -9.91 16.78 5.82
C ILE A 189 -11.38 17.14 5.87
N ASN A 190 -12.19 16.59 4.97
CA ASN A 190 -13.63 16.84 4.94
C ASN A 190 -14.43 15.54 4.98
N ILE A 191 -15.44 15.50 5.85
CA ILE A 191 -16.35 14.36 6.00
C ILE A 191 -17.75 14.79 5.57
N ASP A 192 -18.35 14.02 4.66
CA ASP A 192 -19.71 14.21 4.17
C ASP A 192 -20.46 12.89 4.11
N SER A 193 -21.80 12.97 4.07
CA SER A 193 -22.68 11.85 3.82
C SER A 193 -23.47 12.09 2.54
N VAL A 194 -23.22 11.28 1.51
CA VAL A 194 -23.87 11.43 0.20
C VAL A 194 -24.38 10.08 -0.31
N GLY A 195 -25.67 10.01 -0.62
CA GLY A 195 -26.23 8.83 -1.29
C GLY A 195 -26.14 7.53 -0.46
N GLY A 196 -26.21 7.59 0.86
CA GLY A 196 -26.11 6.42 1.74
C GLY A 196 -24.68 5.95 1.99
N ALA A 197 -23.68 6.74 1.62
CA ALA A 197 -22.28 6.47 1.89
C ALA A 197 -21.61 7.62 2.65
N ALA A 198 -20.68 7.30 3.54
CA ALA A 198 -19.77 8.25 4.16
C ALA A 198 -18.63 8.53 3.20
N LYS A 199 -18.32 9.80 3.00
CA LYS A 199 -17.25 10.27 2.13
C LYS A 199 -16.23 11.05 2.95
N LEU A 200 -15.04 10.47 3.10
CA LEU A 200 -13.87 11.12 3.68
C LEU A 200 -12.98 11.63 2.53
N THR A 201 -12.66 12.91 2.53
CA THR A 201 -11.79 13.53 1.53
C THR A 201 -10.61 14.19 2.21
N VAL A 202 -9.39 13.83 1.81
CA VAL A 202 -8.16 14.51 2.20
C VAL A 202 -7.61 15.23 0.98
N SER A 203 -7.47 16.55 1.08
CA SER A 203 -6.96 17.40 0.00
C SER A 203 -5.72 18.15 0.48
N ASP A 204 -4.69 18.22 -0.36
CA ASP A 204 -3.47 18.97 -0.10
C ASP A 204 -3.13 19.95 -1.23
N THR A 205 -2.33 20.96 -0.92
CA THR A 205 -1.79 21.91 -1.89
C THR A 205 -0.34 21.62 -2.28
N GLY A 206 0.07 20.36 -2.15
CA GLY A 206 1.45 19.92 -2.31
C GLY A 206 1.94 19.84 -3.76
N ILE A 207 2.92 18.99 -3.96
CA ILE A 207 3.60 18.82 -5.27
C ILE A 207 2.71 18.16 -6.33
N GLY A 208 1.61 17.49 -5.92
CA GLY A 208 0.76 16.74 -6.82
C GLY A 208 1.42 15.49 -7.40
N ILE A 209 0.67 14.77 -8.23
CA ILE A 209 1.08 13.47 -8.81
C ILE A 209 0.78 13.47 -10.31
N ALA A 210 1.82 13.23 -11.12
CA ALA A 210 1.66 13.13 -12.57
C ALA A 210 0.68 12.01 -12.96
N PRO A 211 -0.12 12.17 -14.04
CA PRO A 211 -1.15 11.21 -14.44
C PRO A 211 -0.64 9.78 -14.61
N LYS A 212 0.57 9.60 -15.13
CA LYS A 212 1.22 8.28 -15.33
C LYS A 212 1.46 7.50 -14.03
N HIS A 213 1.45 8.16 -12.87
CA HIS A 213 1.70 7.54 -11.57
C HIS A 213 0.40 7.29 -10.77
N GLN A 214 -0.68 8.04 -11.05
CA GLN A 214 -1.90 8.03 -10.24
C GLN A 214 -2.55 6.64 -10.11
N ALA A 215 -2.57 5.86 -11.18
CA ALA A 215 -3.10 4.49 -11.13
C ALA A 215 -2.23 3.55 -10.29
N ARG A 216 -0.95 3.89 -10.11
CA ARG A 216 0.05 3.02 -9.51
C ARG A 216 0.39 3.32 -8.06
N ILE A 217 0.04 4.50 -7.54
CA ILE A 217 0.40 4.90 -6.17
C ILE A 217 -0.19 3.99 -5.09
N PHE A 218 -1.21 3.21 -5.41
CA PHE A 218 -1.82 2.21 -4.52
C PHE A 218 -1.20 0.81 -4.67
N GLU A 219 -0.21 0.64 -5.58
CA GLU A 219 0.58 -0.60 -5.67
C GLU A 219 1.56 -0.70 -4.49
N ARG A 220 1.79 -1.92 -3.99
CA ARG A 220 2.73 -2.17 -2.89
C ARG A 220 4.16 -1.79 -3.29
N PHE A 221 4.88 -1.08 -2.41
CA PHE A 221 6.25 -0.57 -2.62
C PHE A 221 6.40 0.42 -3.78
N TYR A 222 5.30 0.89 -4.36
CA TYR A 222 5.39 1.87 -5.43
C TYR A 222 5.74 3.25 -4.87
N ARG A 223 6.66 3.93 -5.55
CA ARG A 223 7.12 5.28 -5.21
C ARG A 223 7.42 6.04 -6.50
N VAL A 224 6.95 7.27 -6.59
CA VAL A 224 7.17 8.13 -7.78
C VAL A 224 8.66 8.45 -7.95
N ASP A 225 9.35 8.74 -6.84
CA ASP A 225 10.79 8.99 -6.80
C ASP A 225 11.44 8.24 -5.65
N LYS A 226 12.36 7.31 -5.97
CA LYS A 226 13.11 6.53 -4.98
C LYS A 226 14.20 7.33 -4.27
N SER A 227 14.69 8.44 -4.85
CA SER A 227 15.77 9.23 -4.30
C SER A 227 15.30 10.22 -3.24
N HIS A 228 14.27 11.00 -3.52
CA HIS A 228 13.68 11.95 -2.57
C HIS A 228 12.97 11.27 -1.40
N SER A 229 12.41 10.10 -1.63
CA SER A 229 11.67 9.38 -0.62
C SER A 229 12.53 8.63 0.40
N LYS A 230 13.85 8.50 0.20
CA LYS A 230 14.78 8.09 1.28
C LYS A 230 14.86 9.15 2.38
N ALA A 231 14.81 10.43 2.02
CA ALA A 231 14.81 11.54 2.98
C ALA A 231 13.51 11.65 3.79
N THR A 232 12.37 11.23 3.20
CA THR A 232 11.05 11.29 3.85
C THR A 232 10.64 10.02 4.59
N GLY A 233 11.48 8.95 4.57
CA GLY A 233 11.30 7.74 5.37
C GLY A 233 10.10 6.85 5.01
N GLY A 234 9.46 7.06 3.86
CA GLY A 234 8.29 6.28 3.45
C GLY A 234 8.62 4.84 3.05
N THR A 235 7.79 3.87 3.44
CA THR A 235 7.90 2.44 3.11
C THR A 235 7.38 2.10 1.71
N GLY A 236 6.50 2.95 1.15
CA GLY A 236 5.76 2.66 -0.08
C GLY A 236 4.59 1.69 0.13
N LEU A 237 4.24 1.40 1.39
CA LEU A 237 3.13 0.52 1.76
C LEU A 237 1.89 1.28 2.23
N GLY A 238 2.03 2.51 2.74
CA GLY A 238 0.92 3.26 3.37
C GLY A 238 -0.32 3.38 2.48
N LEU A 239 -0.19 3.80 1.21
CA LEU A 239 -1.34 3.90 0.30
C LEU A 239 -1.90 2.54 -0.13
N SER A 240 -1.08 1.49 -0.18
CA SER A 240 -1.59 0.13 -0.41
C SER A 240 -2.37 -0.37 0.81
N ILE A 241 -1.94 -0.06 2.03
CA ILE A 241 -2.70 -0.34 3.27
C ILE A 241 -4.05 0.40 3.22
N VAL A 242 -4.06 1.71 2.86
CA VAL A 242 -5.29 2.47 2.67
C VAL A 242 -6.27 1.74 1.74
N LYS A 243 -5.80 1.33 0.56
CA LYS A 243 -6.63 0.62 -0.42
C LYS A 243 -7.21 -0.68 0.14
N HIS A 244 -6.38 -1.53 0.74
CA HIS A 244 -6.81 -2.82 1.28
C HIS A 244 -7.76 -2.65 2.48
N ALA A 245 -7.46 -1.72 3.40
CA ALA A 245 -8.33 -1.43 4.53
C ALA A 245 -9.70 -0.87 4.09
N VAL A 246 -9.73 0.02 3.10
CA VAL A 246 -10.97 0.54 2.54
C VAL A 246 -11.78 -0.58 1.85
N GLN A 247 -11.12 -1.46 1.10
CA GLN A 247 -11.76 -2.63 0.48
C GLN A 247 -12.30 -3.63 1.52
N TYR A 248 -11.57 -3.85 2.60
CA TYR A 248 -12.02 -4.68 3.74
C TYR A 248 -13.35 -4.17 4.33
N HIS A 249 -13.56 -2.86 4.33
CA HIS A 249 -14.81 -2.22 4.77
C HIS A 249 -15.87 -2.07 3.66
N GLY A 250 -15.70 -2.74 2.51
CA GLY A 250 -16.64 -2.65 1.39
C GLY A 250 -16.65 -1.28 0.69
N GLY A 251 -15.62 -0.46 0.91
CA GLY A 251 -15.51 0.87 0.37
C GLY A 251 -14.68 0.98 -0.92
N MET A 252 -14.53 2.20 -1.38
CA MET A 252 -13.73 2.56 -2.56
C MET A 252 -12.82 3.75 -2.27
N VAL A 253 -11.66 3.80 -2.94
CA VAL A 253 -10.73 4.93 -2.90
C VAL A 253 -10.56 5.48 -4.31
N SER A 254 -10.57 6.81 -4.43
CA SER A 254 -10.31 7.52 -5.69
C SER A 254 -9.30 8.64 -5.47
N ILE A 255 -8.65 9.07 -6.55
CA ILE A 255 -7.65 10.14 -6.53
C ILE A 255 -7.91 11.13 -7.67
N GLU A 256 -7.75 12.40 -7.36
CA GLU A 256 -7.66 13.52 -8.30
C GLU A 256 -6.38 14.29 -7.96
N SER A 257 -5.47 14.44 -8.90
CA SER A 257 -4.21 15.14 -8.65
C SER A 257 -3.70 15.81 -9.92
N GLU A 258 -3.07 16.95 -9.74
CA GLU A 258 -2.38 17.68 -10.80
C GLU A 258 -1.00 18.12 -10.28
N GLU A 259 0.03 17.89 -11.10
CA GLU A 259 1.40 18.30 -10.74
C GLU A 259 1.43 19.79 -10.41
N ASN A 260 2.07 20.10 -9.29
CA ASN A 260 2.20 21.43 -8.75
C ASN A 260 0.91 22.14 -8.28
N LYS A 261 -0.24 21.42 -8.21
CA LYS A 261 -1.48 21.97 -7.65
C LYS A 261 -1.94 21.27 -6.38
N GLY A 262 -1.50 20.01 -6.19
CA GLY A 262 -1.83 19.22 -5.03
C GLY A 262 -2.57 17.92 -5.38
N THR A 263 -3.04 17.25 -4.33
CA THR A 263 -3.71 15.95 -4.44
C THR A 263 -4.99 15.95 -3.62
N ARG A 264 -6.01 15.30 -4.12
CA ARG A 264 -7.26 14.99 -3.42
C ARG A 264 -7.48 13.49 -3.47
N ILE A 265 -7.53 12.85 -2.31
CA ILE A 265 -7.88 11.44 -2.18
C ILE A 265 -9.22 11.36 -1.46
N THR A 266 -10.14 10.61 -2.05
CA THR A 266 -11.48 10.40 -1.51
C THR A 266 -11.68 8.92 -1.19
N VAL A 267 -12.08 8.65 0.04
CA VAL A 267 -12.50 7.34 0.54
C VAL A 267 -14.01 7.37 0.72
N THR A 268 -14.69 6.38 0.14
CA THR A 268 -16.15 6.20 0.27
C THR A 268 -16.41 4.90 1.00
N LEU A 269 -17.17 4.93 2.09
CA LEU A 269 -17.50 3.79 2.93
C LEU A 269 -19.02 3.66 3.09
N PRO A 270 -19.57 2.44 3.24
CA PRO A 270 -20.98 2.28 3.59
C PRO A 270 -21.28 2.96 4.94
N LEU A 271 -22.41 3.70 5.02
CA LEU A 271 -22.87 4.25 6.30
C LEU A 271 -23.33 3.12 7.23
N SER A 272 -23.06 3.29 8.51
CA SER A 272 -23.76 2.51 9.56
C SER A 272 -25.19 3.00 9.67
N GLU A 273 -26.14 2.10 9.60
CA GLU A 273 -27.54 2.36 9.96
C GLU A 273 -27.67 2.78 11.44
#